data_0e929c8e6207e90cc56dae39429cfd67
#
_entry.id   0e929c8e6207e90cc56dae39429cfd67
#
_cell.length_a   1.000
_cell.length_b   1.000
_cell.length_c   1.000
_cell.angle_alpha   90.00
_cell.angle_beta   90.00
_cell.angle_gamma   90.00
#
_symmetry.space_group_name_H-M   'P 1'
#
loop_
_entity.id
_entity.type
_entity.pdbx_description
1 polymer ?
#
loop_
_entity_poly.entity_id
_entity_poly.type
_entity_poly.pdbx_seq_one_letter_code
_entity_poly.pdbx_strand_id
1 'polypeptide(L)'
;MEIKIIDNFLDKIDLKRVINSTNEKSWVIQKSTPTRLDHLEFLYLDVTDDEFFNKYLFKQIEKHLDKKYDIARIYFNGQWPGRDGAFHKDDNGNAKMSVLFYVGEYELGWGGFTEILISPTEQKVIAPFQNRLVIFPGGDLMHKAYSFSHQSCPMRVSLAYKLYESS
;
A
#
# COMPACT_ATOMS: atom_id res chain seq x y z
N MET A 1 -7.49 7.70 -15.61
CA MET A 1 -8.11 6.82 -14.60
C MET A 1 -8.07 7.55 -13.27
N GLU A 2 -9.18 7.52 -12.51
CA GLU A 2 -9.35 8.31 -11.29
C GLU A 2 -8.72 7.61 -10.08
N ILE A 3 -8.13 8.39 -9.15
CA ILE A 3 -7.68 7.88 -7.85
C ILE A 3 -8.90 7.77 -6.95
N LYS A 4 -9.27 6.55 -6.55
CA LYS A 4 -10.39 6.27 -5.63
C LYS A 4 -9.88 6.18 -4.19
N ILE A 5 -10.61 6.79 -3.27
CA ILE A 5 -10.35 6.73 -1.82
C ILE A 5 -11.65 6.28 -1.15
N ILE A 6 -11.57 5.22 -0.35
CA ILE A 6 -12.71 4.62 0.33
C ILE A 6 -12.36 4.50 1.80
N ASP A 7 -13.07 5.24 2.64
CA ASP A 7 -12.93 5.17 4.10
C ASP A 7 -13.85 4.09 4.68
N ASN A 8 -13.45 3.52 5.82
CA ASN A 8 -14.18 2.44 6.50
C ASN A 8 -14.49 1.25 5.57
N PHE A 9 -13.48 0.85 4.78
CA PHE A 9 -13.62 -0.17 3.74
C PHE A 9 -14.02 -1.53 4.31
N LEU A 10 -13.44 -1.96 5.43
CA LEU A 10 -13.73 -3.23 6.09
C LEU A 10 -14.64 -3.05 7.30
N ASP A 11 -15.42 -4.05 7.60
CA ASP A 11 -16.05 -4.17 8.91
C ASP A 11 -15.03 -4.43 10.01
N LYS A 12 -15.48 -4.39 11.27
CA LYS A 12 -14.59 -4.53 12.44
C LYS A 12 -13.93 -5.92 12.53
N ILE A 13 -14.60 -6.97 12.06
CA ILE A 13 -14.10 -8.35 12.13
C ILE A 13 -12.97 -8.54 11.14
N ASP A 14 -13.20 -8.15 9.90
CA ASP A 14 -12.22 -8.25 8.82
C ASP A 14 -11.02 -7.33 9.08
N LEU A 15 -11.24 -6.11 9.54
CA LEU A 15 -10.16 -5.19 9.93
C LEU A 15 -9.27 -5.82 11.02
N LYS A 16 -9.87 -6.38 12.07
CA LYS A 16 -9.14 -7.07 13.13
C LYS A 16 -8.33 -8.24 12.60
N ARG A 17 -8.88 -9.01 11.66
CA ARG A 17 -8.17 -10.12 11.02
C ARG A 17 -6.95 -9.66 10.24
N VAL A 18 -7.08 -8.57 9.46
CA VAL A 18 -5.96 -7.95 8.74
C VAL A 18 -4.87 -7.47 9.72
N ILE A 19 -5.24 -6.79 10.81
CA ILE A 19 -4.31 -6.32 11.84
C ILE A 19 -3.59 -7.51 12.50
N ASN A 20 -4.31 -8.55 12.89
CA ASN A 20 -3.71 -9.73 13.52
C ASN A 20 -2.67 -10.40 12.62
N SER A 21 -2.90 -10.46 11.31
CA SER A 21 -1.95 -11.04 10.36
C SER A 21 -0.58 -10.35 10.38
N THR A 22 -0.50 -9.08 10.76
CA THR A 22 0.77 -8.36 10.88
C THR A 22 1.57 -8.75 12.12
N ASN A 23 0.92 -9.34 13.13
CA ASN A 23 1.53 -9.77 14.39
C ASN A 23 1.89 -11.26 14.39
N GLU A 24 1.20 -12.07 13.59
CA GLU A 24 1.31 -13.53 13.59
C GLU A 24 2.37 -14.05 12.61
N LYS A 25 2.79 -13.24 11.65
CA LYS A 25 3.71 -13.63 10.58
C LYS A 25 5.06 -12.91 10.72
N SER A 26 6.10 -13.55 10.17
CA SER A 26 7.46 -13.01 10.22
C SER A 26 7.68 -11.97 9.13
N TRP A 27 8.09 -10.78 9.52
CA TRP A 27 8.52 -9.74 8.62
C TRP A 27 9.96 -9.96 8.17
N VAL A 28 10.26 -9.60 6.93
CA VAL A 28 11.60 -9.59 6.38
C VAL A 28 12.02 -8.17 6.00
N ILE A 29 13.30 -7.88 6.12
CA ILE A 29 13.86 -6.61 5.63
C ILE A 29 14.07 -6.75 4.13
N GLN A 30 13.43 -5.89 3.34
CA GLN A 30 13.63 -5.82 1.90
C GLN A 30 14.27 -4.48 1.53
N LYS A 31 15.23 -4.53 0.63
CA LYS A 31 15.82 -3.32 0.04
C LYS A 31 14.99 -2.90 -1.17
N SER A 32 14.75 -1.61 -1.30
CA SER A 32 14.26 -1.05 -2.56
C SER A 32 15.25 -1.40 -3.67
N THR A 33 14.75 -1.62 -4.88
CA THR A 33 15.49 -2.16 -6.04
C THR A 33 16.98 -1.82 -6.10
N PRO A 34 17.85 -2.77 -6.50
CA PRO A 34 19.33 -2.63 -6.49
C PRO A 34 19.90 -1.45 -7.28
N THR A 35 19.11 -0.83 -8.15
CA THR A 35 19.48 0.29 -9.01
C THR A 35 19.39 1.66 -8.33
N ARG A 36 18.91 1.74 -7.09
CA ARG A 36 18.80 3.00 -6.35
C ARG A 36 19.96 3.16 -5.37
N LEU A 37 20.60 4.31 -5.43
CA LEU A 37 21.72 4.70 -4.55
C LEU A 37 21.31 4.87 -3.07
N ASP A 38 20.02 4.95 -2.79
CA ASP A 38 19.46 5.27 -1.48
C ASP A 38 19.10 4.03 -0.63
N HIS A 39 19.29 2.81 -1.11
CA HIS A 39 19.13 1.52 -0.40
C HIS A 39 18.10 1.56 0.75
N LEU A 40 16.91 2.14 0.47
CA LEU A 40 15.87 2.28 1.48
C LEU A 40 15.38 0.89 1.90
N GLU A 41 15.60 0.58 3.15
CA GLU A 41 15.13 -0.65 3.77
C GLU A 41 13.72 -0.44 4.31
N PHE A 42 12.83 -1.37 4.05
CA PHE A 42 11.50 -1.43 4.62
C PHE A 42 11.17 -2.85 5.03
N LEU A 43 10.23 -2.98 5.95
CA LEU A 43 9.73 -4.28 6.35
C LEU A 43 8.69 -4.77 5.35
N TYR A 44 8.83 -6.01 4.96
CA TYR A 44 8.00 -6.68 3.97
C TYR A 44 7.45 -7.97 4.53
N LEU A 45 6.17 -8.23 4.31
CA LEU A 45 5.51 -9.47 4.69
C LEU A 45 4.62 -9.93 3.54
N ASP A 46 5.06 -10.98 2.84
CA ASP A 46 4.30 -11.56 1.73
C ASP A 46 3.07 -12.32 2.23
N VAL A 47 1.94 -12.06 1.59
CA VAL A 47 0.67 -12.75 1.84
C VAL A 47 -0.03 -13.13 0.52
N THR A 48 0.72 -13.20 -0.57
CA THR A 48 0.17 -13.47 -1.90
C THR A 48 -0.57 -14.81 -1.95
N ASP A 49 -0.05 -15.84 -1.28
CA ASP A 49 -0.64 -17.19 -1.28
C ASP A 49 -1.67 -17.40 -0.15
N ASP A 50 -1.90 -16.41 0.70
CA ASP A 50 -2.90 -16.50 1.77
C ASP A 50 -4.33 -16.32 1.22
N GLU A 51 -5.17 -17.34 1.38
CA GLU A 51 -6.53 -17.36 0.81
C GLU A 51 -7.44 -16.24 1.34
N PHE A 52 -7.21 -15.76 2.54
CA PHE A 52 -7.98 -14.62 3.04
C PHE A 52 -7.71 -13.37 2.21
N PHE A 53 -6.44 -13.11 1.86
CA PHE A 53 -6.08 -11.93 1.09
C PHE A 53 -6.34 -12.10 -0.40
N ASN A 54 -5.96 -13.24 -0.98
CA ASN A 54 -6.01 -13.42 -2.44
C ASN A 54 -7.39 -13.84 -2.99
N LYS A 55 -8.29 -14.34 -2.13
CA LYS A 55 -9.65 -14.70 -2.52
C LYS A 55 -10.69 -13.84 -1.84
N TYR A 56 -10.78 -13.90 -0.50
CA TYR A 56 -11.86 -13.26 0.22
C TYR A 56 -11.78 -11.72 0.17
N LEU A 57 -10.65 -11.15 0.59
CA LEU A 57 -10.47 -9.69 0.63
C LEU A 57 -10.38 -9.11 -0.79
N PHE A 58 -9.71 -9.80 -1.69
CA PHE A 58 -9.62 -9.36 -3.09
C PHE A 58 -10.99 -9.26 -3.76
N LYS A 59 -11.90 -10.21 -3.51
CA LYS A 59 -13.29 -10.15 -4.00
C LYS A 59 -14.05 -8.90 -3.53
N GLN A 60 -13.72 -8.37 -2.36
CA GLN A 60 -14.30 -7.11 -1.90
C GLN A 60 -13.68 -5.92 -2.63
N ILE A 61 -12.36 -5.93 -2.86
CA ILE A 61 -11.65 -4.91 -3.62
C ILE A 61 -12.14 -4.85 -5.07
N GLU A 62 -12.38 -6.00 -5.71
CA GLU A 62 -12.85 -6.09 -7.10
C GLU A 62 -14.15 -5.30 -7.36
N LYS A 63 -15.02 -5.14 -6.36
CA LYS A 63 -16.27 -4.35 -6.50
C LYS A 63 -16.00 -2.86 -6.78
N HIS A 64 -14.79 -2.40 -6.51
CA HIS A 64 -14.36 -1.01 -6.68
C HIS A 64 -13.43 -0.80 -7.88
N LEU A 65 -13.00 -1.89 -8.53
CA LEU A 65 -12.20 -1.84 -9.76
C LEU A 65 -13.11 -1.60 -10.96
N ASP A 66 -12.56 -0.98 -11.99
CA ASP A 66 -13.27 -0.65 -13.24
C ASP A 66 -13.23 -1.77 -14.28
N LYS A 67 -12.30 -2.69 -14.11
CA LYS A 67 -12.06 -3.83 -15.00
C LYS A 67 -11.72 -5.06 -14.17
N LYS A 68 -11.52 -6.19 -14.86
CA LYS A 68 -10.95 -7.39 -14.25
C LYS A 68 -9.43 -7.26 -14.17
N TYR A 69 -8.90 -7.63 -13.02
CA TYR A 69 -7.47 -7.65 -12.75
C TYR A 69 -7.07 -8.96 -12.11
N ASP A 70 -5.87 -9.40 -12.42
CA ASP A 70 -5.23 -10.53 -11.77
C ASP A 70 -4.18 -10.02 -10.76
N ILE A 71 -3.97 -10.79 -9.72
CA ILE A 71 -3.03 -10.44 -8.66
C ILE A 71 -1.61 -10.78 -9.12
N ALA A 72 -0.72 -9.79 -9.14
CA ALA A 72 0.70 -10.01 -9.28
C ALA A 72 1.35 -10.36 -7.94
N ARG A 73 1.00 -9.63 -6.88
CA ARG A 73 1.47 -9.86 -5.51
C ARG A 73 0.64 -9.10 -4.49
N ILE A 74 0.62 -9.64 -3.26
CA ILE A 74 0.00 -9.01 -2.09
C ILE A 74 1.01 -9.01 -0.95
N TYR A 75 1.23 -7.87 -0.33
CA TYR A 75 2.19 -7.79 0.78
C TYR A 75 1.88 -6.63 1.72
N PHE A 76 2.24 -6.81 2.98
CA PHE A 76 2.33 -5.69 3.90
C PHE A 76 3.67 -5.00 3.76
N ASN A 77 3.63 -3.69 3.85
CA ASN A 77 4.78 -2.81 3.85
C ASN A 77 4.82 -2.05 5.18
N GLY A 78 5.93 -2.16 5.90
CA GLY A 78 6.18 -1.49 7.16
C GLY A 78 7.32 -0.48 7.04
N GLN A 79 7.06 0.76 7.44
CA GLN A 79 8.04 1.84 7.42
C GLN A 79 8.24 2.39 8.83
N TRP A 80 9.48 2.32 9.32
CA TRP A 80 9.87 2.99 10.55
C TRP A 80 9.92 4.50 10.36
N PRO A 81 9.70 5.30 11.43
CA PRO A 81 9.87 6.74 11.39
C PRO A 81 11.23 7.16 10.80
N GLY A 82 11.22 8.16 9.93
CA GLY A 82 12.42 8.64 9.22
C GLY A 82 12.84 7.79 8.01
N ARG A 83 12.09 6.75 7.64
CA ARG A 83 12.37 5.90 6.48
C ARG A 83 11.38 6.15 5.34
N ASP A 84 11.49 7.31 4.72
CA ASP A 84 10.68 7.68 3.57
C ASP A 84 10.99 6.80 2.36
N GLY A 85 9.95 6.41 1.62
CA GLY A 85 10.12 5.82 0.30
C GLY A 85 10.64 6.83 -0.71
N ALA A 86 11.12 6.39 -1.85
CA ALA A 86 11.43 7.26 -2.98
C ALA A 86 10.29 7.25 -4.00
N PHE A 87 10.20 8.29 -4.83
CA PHE A 87 9.27 8.30 -5.95
C PHE A 87 9.57 7.16 -6.92
N HIS A 88 8.54 6.39 -7.25
CA HIS A 88 8.63 5.26 -8.18
C HIS A 88 7.27 5.03 -8.85
N LYS A 89 7.31 4.23 -9.91
CA LYS A 89 6.14 3.55 -10.46
C LYS A 89 6.17 2.10 -10.01
N ASP A 90 5.01 1.51 -9.83
CA ASP A 90 4.89 0.09 -9.47
C ASP A 90 5.10 -0.79 -10.70
N ASP A 91 6.16 -0.52 -11.41
CA ASP A 91 6.40 -1.21 -12.65
C ASP A 91 7.77 -1.86 -12.69
N ASN A 92 7.73 -3.16 -12.86
CA ASN A 92 8.69 -3.90 -13.67
C ASN A 92 7.99 -4.38 -14.97
N GLY A 93 7.08 -3.57 -15.53
CA GLY A 93 6.45 -3.79 -16.84
C GLY A 93 5.01 -4.32 -16.81
N ASN A 94 4.49 -4.87 -15.73
CA ASN A 94 3.20 -5.56 -15.75
C ASN A 94 2.14 -5.06 -14.78
N ALA A 95 2.50 -4.46 -13.63
CA ALA A 95 1.50 -3.95 -12.71
C ALA A 95 0.88 -2.64 -13.25
N LYS A 96 -0.41 -2.66 -13.51
CA LYS A 96 -1.16 -1.49 -14.00
C LYS A 96 -1.87 -0.75 -12.88
N MET A 97 -2.41 -1.49 -11.91
CA MET A 97 -3.19 -0.94 -10.82
C MET A 97 -2.54 -1.27 -9.48
N SER A 98 -2.51 -0.30 -8.60
CA SER A 98 -2.11 -0.47 -7.21
C SER A 98 -3.26 -0.18 -6.28
N VAL A 99 -3.42 -1.05 -5.29
CA VAL A 99 -4.37 -0.88 -4.21
C VAL A 99 -3.58 -0.81 -2.91
N LEU A 100 -3.77 0.26 -2.14
CA LEU A 100 -3.21 0.42 -0.80
C LEU A 100 -4.33 0.41 0.22
N PHE A 101 -4.17 -0.39 1.27
CA PHE A 101 -5.04 -0.40 2.43
C PHE A 101 -4.22 -0.05 3.67
N TYR A 102 -4.60 1.02 4.38
CA TYR A 102 -3.88 1.44 5.57
C TYR A 102 -4.37 0.69 6.80
N VAL A 103 -3.44 -0.02 7.44
CA VAL A 103 -3.71 -0.99 8.52
C VAL A 103 -3.40 -0.40 9.90
N GLY A 104 -2.31 0.36 9.98
CA GLY A 104 -1.82 0.90 11.25
C GLY A 104 -2.70 2.02 11.81
N GLU A 105 -2.59 2.26 13.10
CA GLU A 105 -3.16 3.45 13.74
C GLU A 105 -2.55 4.72 13.14
N TYR A 106 -3.34 5.78 13.13
CA TYR A 106 -2.91 7.07 12.62
C TYR A 106 -3.57 8.21 13.37
N GLU A 107 -2.77 9.20 13.73
CA GLU A 107 -3.25 10.47 14.30
C GLU A 107 -2.81 11.64 13.40
N LEU A 108 -3.65 12.67 13.37
CA LEU A 108 -3.32 13.90 12.65
C LEU A 108 -2.01 14.49 13.19
N GLY A 109 -1.13 14.88 12.28
CA GLY A 109 0.20 15.39 12.63
C GLY A 109 1.34 14.38 12.59
N TRP A 110 1.06 13.08 12.49
CA TRP A 110 2.12 12.07 12.37
C TRP A 110 2.83 12.05 11.00
N GLY A 111 2.27 12.70 9.98
CA GLY A 111 2.79 12.61 8.61
C GLY A 111 2.38 11.30 7.93
N GLY A 112 3.32 10.58 7.33
CA GLY A 112 3.07 9.24 6.78
C GLY A 112 2.22 9.20 5.51
N PHE A 113 2.10 10.32 4.81
CA PHE A 113 1.26 10.45 3.62
C PHE A 113 1.73 9.55 2.47
N THR A 114 0.79 9.18 1.59
CA THR A 114 1.12 8.73 0.25
C THR A 114 0.91 9.91 -0.70
N GLU A 115 1.95 10.24 -1.46
CA GLU A 115 1.92 11.28 -2.48
C GLU A 115 1.93 10.64 -3.86
N ILE A 116 1.01 11.08 -4.73
CA ILE A 116 0.84 10.60 -6.10
C ILE A 116 0.91 11.80 -7.03
N LEU A 117 1.84 11.78 -7.97
CA LEU A 117 1.98 12.83 -8.99
C LEU A 117 1.00 12.54 -10.13
N ILE A 118 0.04 13.43 -10.32
CA ILE A 118 -0.98 13.32 -11.37
C ILE A 118 -0.45 13.95 -12.66
N SER A 119 0.24 15.08 -12.54
CA SER A 119 0.89 15.79 -13.64
C SER A 119 2.15 16.52 -13.14
N PRO A 120 2.93 17.18 -13.99
CA PRO A 120 4.08 17.99 -13.54
C PRO A 120 3.73 19.12 -12.56
N THR A 121 2.46 19.53 -12.50
CA THR A 121 1.98 20.64 -11.68
C THR A 121 0.89 20.24 -10.69
N GLU A 122 0.51 18.95 -10.65
CA GLU A 122 -0.58 18.47 -9.81
C GLU A 122 -0.18 17.19 -9.07
N GLN A 123 -0.43 17.17 -7.78
CA GLN A 123 -0.20 16.02 -6.91
C GLN A 123 -1.39 15.78 -5.99
N LYS A 124 -1.59 14.53 -5.58
CA LYS A 124 -2.54 14.15 -4.55
C LYS A 124 -1.80 13.60 -3.34
N VAL A 125 -2.08 14.18 -2.17
CA VAL A 125 -1.50 13.75 -0.89
C VAL A 125 -2.60 13.09 -0.06
N ILE A 126 -2.37 11.85 0.38
CA ILE A 126 -3.36 11.00 1.02
C ILE A 126 -2.87 10.61 2.41
N ALA A 127 -3.62 11.01 3.45
CA ALA A 127 -3.35 10.63 4.83
C ALA A 127 -3.68 9.14 5.06
N PRO A 128 -2.84 8.40 5.82
CA PRO A 128 -2.98 6.96 6.00
C PRO A 128 -3.97 6.60 7.13
N PHE A 129 -5.20 7.11 7.07
CA PHE A 129 -6.22 6.75 8.05
C PHE A 129 -6.45 5.25 8.05
N GLN A 130 -6.45 4.66 9.24
CA GLN A 130 -6.75 3.23 9.39
C GLN A 130 -8.08 2.88 8.70
N ASN A 131 -8.13 1.71 8.05
CA ASN A 131 -9.29 1.23 7.30
C ASN A 131 -9.65 2.08 6.06
N ARG A 132 -8.68 2.81 5.51
CA ARG A 132 -8.79 3.51 4.23
C ARG A 132 -8.19 2.68 3.12
N LEU A 133 -8.96 2.48 2.05
CA LEU A 133 -8.51 1.88 0.80
C LEU A 133 -8.25 2.98 -0.24
N VAL A 134 -7.13 2.87 -0.95
CA VAL A 134 -6.77 3.77 -2.06
C VAL A 134 -6.48 2.93 -3.30
N ILE A 135 -7.13 3.24 -4.41
CA ILE A 135 -6.94 2.57 -5.71
C ILE A 135 -6.43 3.61 -6.70
N PHE A 136 -5.32 3.32 -7.37
CA PHE A 136 -4.72 4.24 -8.34
C PHE A 136 -3.87 3.49 -9.39
N PRO A 137 -3.66 4.06 -10.59
CA PRO A 137 -2.84 3.45 -11.65
C PRO A 137 -1.35 3.54 -11.30
N GLY A 138 -0.90 2.69 -10.39
CA GLY A 138 0.46 2.71 -9.85
C GLY A 138 1.56 2.41 -10.87
N GLY A 139 1.24 1.71 -11.97
CA GLY A 139 2.15 1.50 -13.09
C GLY A 139 2.37 2.76 -13.94
N ASP A 140 1.43 3.69 -13.94
CA ASP A 140 1.48 4.90 -14.74
C ASP A 140 1.89 6.14 -13.95
N LEU A 141 1.47 6.25 -12.68
CA LEU A 141 1.70 7.42 -11.83
C LEU A 141 2.89 7.22 -10.90
N MET A 142 3.79 8.20 -10.91
CA MET A 142 4.86 8.30 -9.91
C MET A 142 4.25 8.53 -8.54
N HIS A 143 4.66 7.75 -7.56
CA HIS A 143 4.16 7.88 -6.20
C HIS A 143 5.23 7.56 -5.17
N LYS A 144 4.99 8.03 -3.95
CA LYS A 144 5.91 7.90 -2.82
C LYS A 144 5.12 7.72 -1.53
N ALA A 145 5.62 6.89 -0.63
CA ALA A 145 5.14 6.80 0.73
C ALA A 145 6.11 7.52 1.68
N TYR A 146 5.60 8.43 2.48
CA TYR A 146 6.34 9.01 3.60
C TYR A 146 6.18 8.13 4.83
N SER A 147 7.21 8.08 5.66
CA SER A 147 7.14 7.50 7.00
C SER A 147 6.46 8.48 7.97
N PHE A 148 6.12 8.02 9.16
CA PHE A 148 5.76 8.94 10.23
C PHE A 148 6.95 9.83 10.61
N SER A 149 6.67 11.09 10.95
CA SER A 149 7.69 12.13 11.14
C SER A 149 8.37 12.08 12.51
N HIS A 150 7.76 11.45 13.52
CA HIS A 150 8.28 11.43 14.87
C HIS A 150 8.70 10.02 15.30
N GLN A 151 9.88 9.93 15.97
CA GLN A 151 10.43 8.63 16.38
C GLN A 151 9.58 7.86 17.39
N SER A 152 8.71 8.55 18.14
CA SER A 152 7.76 7.90 19.06
C SER A 152 6.50 7.37 18.37
N CYS A 153 6.30 7.68 17.08
CA CYS A 153 5.20 7.09 16.33
C CYS A 153 5.43 5.59 16.09
N PRO A 154 4.36 4.82 15.98
CA PRO A 154 4.47 3.42 15.60
C PRO A 154 4.99 3.27 14.17
N MET A 155 5.26 2.05 13.76
CA MET A 155 5.55 1.73 12.37
C MET A 155 4.32 2.01 11.50
N ARG A 156 4.52 2.71 10.38
CA ARG A 156 3.48 2.89 9.38
C ARG A 156 3.28 1.58 8.62
N VAL A 157 2.10 0.99 8.70
CA VAL A 157 1.77 -0.29 8.04
C VAL A 157 0.70 -0.08 6.98
N SER A 158 0.97 -0.59 5.79
CA SER A 158 0.00 -0.68 4.69
C SER A 158 0.03 -2.05 4.04
N LEU A 159 -1.14 -2.53 3.59
CA LEU A 159 -1.29 -3.71 2.74
C LEU A 159 -1.37 -3.23 1.28
N ALA A 160 -0.56 -3.80 0.42
CA ALA A 160 -0.49 -3.43 -0.99
C ALA A 160 -0.88 -4.61 -1.88
N TYR A 161 -1.75 -4.35 -2.86
CA TYR A 161 -2.00 -5.23 -4.00
C TYR A 161 -1.38 -4.61 -5.24
N LYS A 162 -0.62 -5.40 -5.95
CA LYS A 162 -0.11 -5.07 -7.29
C LYS A 162 -0.87 -5.93 -8.29
N LEU A 163 -1.55 -5.27 -9.21
CA LEU A 163 -2.50 -5.90 -10.11
C LEU A 163 -2.12 -5.63 -11.57
N TYR A 164 -2.31 -6.63 -12.43
CA TYR A 164 -2.23 -6.49 -13.89
C TYR A 164 -3.59 -6.74 -14.53
N GLU A 165 -3.86 -6.12 -15.66
CA GLU A 165 -5.12 -6.27 -16.37
C GLU A 165 -5.26 -7.71 -16.87
N SER A 166 -6.38 -8.36 -16.54
CA SER A 166 -6.65 -9.71 -17.02
C SER A 166 -6.84 -9.74 -18.54
N SER A 167 -6.32 -10.77 -19.17
CA SER A 167 -6.43 -10.98 -20.63
C SER A 167 -7.85 -11.25 -21.07
#